data_c5f38d41388550a842aa28ee32a3e3e2
#
_entry.id   c5f38d41388550a842aa28ee32a3e3e2
#
_cell.length_a   1.000
_cell.length_b   1.000
_cell.length_c   1.000
_cell.angle_alpha   90.00
_cell.angle_beta   90.00
_cell.angle_gamma   90.00
#
_symmetry.space_group_name_H-M   'P 1'
#
loop_
_entity.id
_entity.type
_entity.pdbx_description
1 polymer ?
#
loop_
_entity_poly.entity_id
_entity_poly.type
_entity_poly.pdbx_seq_one_letter_code
_entity_poly.pdbx_strand_id
1 'polypeptide(L)'
;EMFLEYSEIFFFLGVAMTYVTAIGERGVFDALRDWLVRLRLGYRALFWITGLLAFMTSPVLDNLTTALVMSAVVLAVGGDNRRFVTLACINLVVAANAGGAWSAFGDITTLMVWQAQKVEFVEFFAIFVPAIVNWLVPAAFMHFAVPVGRPPAHAERTRIKIGGLGICVTFALTIAITVAGRQWLDMPAAWGMLTGLALLNLVASRIERRELRYAFANGIENPSRYSIFRIIANAEWDTLLFFYGVFACVGALAAIGYLELA
;
A
#
# COMPACT_ATOMS: atom_id res chain seq x y z
N GLU A 1 3.10 -25.85 14.07
CA GLU A 1 3.26 -25.42 12.66
C GLU A 1 2.33 -24.24 12.35
N MET A 2 1.02 -24.36 12.49
CA MET A 2 0.01 -23.30 12.30
C MET A 2 0.34 -21.97 12.99
N PHE A 3 0.83 -21.98 14.25
CA PHE A 3 1.21 -20.74 14.96
C PHE A 3 2.41 -20.03 14.32
N LEU A 4 3.36 -20.79 13.77
CA LEU A 4 4.52 -20.24 13.06
C LEU A 4 4.07 -19.53 11.77
N GLU A 5 3.20 -20.14 10.99
CA GLU A 5 2.66 -19.57 9.74
C GLU A 5 1.93 -18.24 10.01
N TYR A 6 1.09 -18.20 11.06
CA TYR A 6 0.37 -16.96 11.43
C TYR A 6 1.33 -15.87 11.93
N SER A 7 2.38 -16.25 12.65
CA SER A 7 3.41 -15.32 13.09
C SER A 7 4.18 -14.73 11.91
N GLU A 8 4.47 -15.53 10.88
CA GLU A 8 5.11 -15.05 9.66
C GLU A 8 4.27 -14.02 8.93
N ILE A 9 2.96 -14.27 8.78
CA ILE A 9 2.04 -13.31 8.16
C ILE A 9 1.97 -12.02 8.98
N PHE A 10 1.89 -12.15 10.30
CA PHE A 10 1.83 -11.01 11.21
C PHE A 10 3.06 -10.11 11.09
N PHE A 11 4.26 -10.67 11.13
CA PHE A 11 5.50 -9.90 10.97
C PHE A 11 5.63 -9.32 9.57
N PHE A 12 5.24 -10.07 8.55
CA PHE A 12 5.25 -9.59 7.18
C PHE A 12 4.38 -8.33 7.02
N LEU A 13 3.11 -8.42 7.43
CA LEU A 13 2.16 -7.31 7.35
C LEU A 13 2.59 -6.12 8.21
N GLY A 14 3.07 -6.36 9.43
CA GLY A 14 3.53 -5.31 10.33
C GLY A 14 4.69 -4.50 9.73
N VAL A 15 5.61 -5.14 9.05
CA VAL A 15 6.71 -4.45 8.35
C VAL A 15 6.19 -3.70 7.12
N ALA A 16 5.34 -4.32 6.31
CA ALA A 16 4.75 -3.67 5.13
C ALA A 16 3.99 -2.40 5.52
N MET A 17 3.10 -2.48 6.52
CA MET A 17 2.36 -1.34 7.06
C MET A 17 3.29 -0.24 7.62
N THR A 18 4.40 -0.63 8.25
CA THR A 18 5.41 0.32 8.72
C THR A 18 6.04 1.10 7.56
N TYR A 19 6.36 0.43 6.44
CA TYR A 19 6.87 1.10 5.24
C TYR A 19 5.85 2.07 4.65
N VAL A 20 4.59 1.65 4.53
CA VAL A 20 3.52 2.49 3.99
C VAL A 20 3.30 3.72 4.85
N THR A 21 3.25 3.57 6.17
CA THR A 21 3.18 4.69 7.13
C THR A 21 4.39 5.62 6.99
N ALA A 22 5.60 5.08 6.84
CA ALA A 22 6.82 5.86 6.63
C ALA A 22 6.78 6.67 5.32
N ILE A 23 6.28 6.09 4.23
CA ILE A 23 6.10 6.75 2.94
C ILE A 23 5.08 7.89 3.06
N GLY A 24 3.96 7.64 3.75
CA GLY A 24 2.92 8.63 4.01
C GLY A 24 3.42 9.82 4.84
N GLU A 25 4.14 9.58 5.95
CA GLU A 25 4.73 10.65 6.78
C GLU A 25 5.72 11.55 6.01
N ARG A 26 6.31 11.04 4.93
CA ARG A 26 7.21 11.81 4.05
C ARG A 26 6.48 12.61 2.98
N GLY A 27 5.15 12.58 2.96
CA GLY A 27 4.33 13.37 2.04
C GLY A 27 4.40 12.89 0.59
N VAL A 28 4.74 11.61 0.36
CA VAL A 28 4.79 11.05 -0.99
C VAL A 28 3.39 11.01 -1.60
N PHE A 29 2.39 10.63 -0.82
CA PHE A 29 0.99 10.58 -1.27
C PHE A 29 0.40 11.98 -1.47
N ASP A 30 0.78 12.95 -0.62
CA ASP A 30 0.40 14.36 -0.79
C ASP A 30 1.01 14.95 -2.07
N ALA A 31 2.26 14.61 -2.37
CA ALA A 31 2.91 15.05 -3.60
C ALA A 31 2.24 14.43 -4.85
N LEU A 32 1.79 13.18 -4.78
CA LEU A 32 1.02 12.52 -5.83
C LEU A 32 -0.33 13.24 -6.04
N ARG A 33 -1.03 13.57 -4.95
CA ARG A 33 -2.27 14.36 -4.99
C ARG A 33 -2.06 15.70 -5.70
N ASP A 34 -1.07 16.45 -5.26
CA ASP A 34 -0.77 17.77 -5.82
C ASP A 34 -0.35 17.69 -7.29
N TRP A 35 0.36 16.64 -7.67
CA TRP A 35 0.70 16.38 -9.07
C TRP A 35 -0.56 16.17 -9.91
N LEU A 36 -1.51 15.35 -9.45
CA LEU A 36 -2.79 15.10 -10.14
C LEU A 36 -3.63 16.37 -10.28
N VAL A 37 -3.71 17.20 -9.22
CA VAL A 37 -4.44 18.49 -9.26
C VAL A 37 -3.85 19.43 -10.29
N ARG A 38 -2.51 19.47 -10.41
CA ARG A 38 -1.80 20.35 -11.38
C ARG A 38 -2.01 19.95 -12.83
N LEU A 39 -2.30 18.71 -13.12
CA LEU A 39 -2.59 18.26 -14.47
C LEU A 39 -3.83 18.93 -15.07
N ARG A 40 -4.65 19.62 -14.23
CA ARG A 40 -5.90 20.34 -14.64
C ARG A 40 -6.81 19.50 -15.52
N LEU A 41 -6.86 18.21 -15.26
CA LEU A 41 -7.63 17.24 -16.03
C LEU A 41 -9.13 17.36 -15.73
N GLY A 42 -9.97 16.99 -16.70
CA GLY A 42 -11.39 16.82 -16.47
C GLY A 42 -11.71 15.59 -15.62
N TYR A 43 -12.93 15.58 -15.03
CA TYR A 43 -13.36 14.47 -14.15
C TYR A 43 -13.23 13.08 -14.79
N ARG A 44 -13.51 12.95 -16.08
CA ARG A 44 -13.37 11.66 -16.79
C ARG A 44 -11.92 11.19 -16.89
N ALA A 45 -10.98 12.11 -17.16
CA ALA A 45 -9.57 11.77 -17.22
C ALA A 45 -9.03 11.43 -15.81
N LEU A 46 -9.43 12.18 -14.77
CA LEU A 46 -9.11 11.88 -13.39
C LEU A 46 -9.63 10.51 -12.95
N PHE A 47 -10.86 10.16 -13.31
CA PHE A 47 -11.45 8.85 -13.04
C PHE A 47 -10.56 7.71 -13.55
N TRP A 48 -10.08 7.80 -14.80
CA TRP A 48 -9.22 6.77 -15.39
C TRP A 48 -7.81 6.78 -14.79
N ILE A 49 -7.21 7.94 -14.60
CA ILE A 49 -5.84 8.04 -14.06
C ILE A 49 -5.78 7.56 -12.61
N THR A 50 -6.74 7.95 -11.77
CA THR A 50 -6.77 7.49 -10.38
C THR A 50 -7.02 5.99 -10.29
N GLY A 51 -7.91 5.43 -11.12
CA GLY A 51 -8.11 3.98 -11.21
C GLY A 51 -6.85 3.25 -11.69
N LEU A 52 -6.18 3.75 -12.73
CA LEU A 52 -4.93 3.17 -13.22
C LEU A 52 -3.82 3.21 -12.16
N LEU A 53 -3.69 4.33 -11.46
CA LEU A 53 -2.72 4.45 -10.36
C LEU A 53 -3.05 3.47 -9.24
N ALA A 54 -4.33 3.33 -8.85
CA ALA A 54 -4.74 2.35 -7.85
C ALA A 54 -4.42 0.91 -8.30
N PHE A 55 -4.74 0.55 -9.54
CA PHE A 55 -4.42 -0.77 -10.10
C PHE A 55 -2.91 -1.06 -10.11
N MET A 56 -2.07 -0.07 -10.44
CA MET A 56 -0.62 -0.25 -10.53
C MET A 56 0.09 -0.16 -9.17
N THR A 57 -0.45 0.55 -8.19
CA THR A 57 0.17 0.67 -6.85
C THR A 57 -0.26 -0.44 -5.89
N SER A 58 -1.44 -1.00 -6.06
CA SER A 58 -1.99 -2.06 -5.20
C SER A 58 -1.11 -3.31 -5.10
N PRO A 59 -0.41 -3.77 -6.15
CA PRO A 59 0.51 -4.89 -6.06
C PRO A 59 1.65 -4.74 -5.05
N VAL A 60 1.90 -3.51 -4.61
CA VAL A 60 3.03 -3.15 -3.71
C VAL A 60 2.55 -2.62 -2.37
N LEU A 61 1.46 -1.84 -2.36
CA LEU A 61 0.96 -1.14 -1.16
C LEU A 61 -0.19 -1.87 -0.46
N ASP A 62 -0.61 -3.01 -0.92
CA ASP A 62 -1.89 -3.70 -0.66
C ASP A 62 -3.14 -2.95 -1.15
N ASN A 63 -4.23 -3.69 -1.27
CA ASN A 63 -5.49 -3.18 -1.82
C ASN A 63 -6.19 -2.19 -0.88
N LEU A 64 -6.18 -2.43 0.43
CA LEU A 64 -6.84 -1.58 1.41
C LEU A 64 -6.15 -0.22 1.52
N THR A 65 -4.84 -0.23 1.74
CA THR A 65 -4.02 1.00 1.81
C THR A 65 -4.11 1.80 0.53
N THR A 66 -4.01 1.12 -0.63
CA THR A 66 -4.16 1.76 -1.94
C THR A 66 -5.52 2.44 -2.09
N ALA A 67 -6.61 1.75 -1.72
CA ALA A 67 -7.95 2.29 -1.80
C ALA A 67 -8.12 3.52 -0.87
N LEU A 68 -7.62 3.45 0.35
CA LEU A 68 -7.71 4.56 1.33
C LEU A 68 -6.92 5.79 0.85
N VAL A 69 -5.66 5.61 0.47
CA VAL A 69 -4.79 6.71 0.00
C VAL A 69 -5.35 7.35 -1.26
N MET A 70 -5.74 6.56 -2.24
CA MET A 70 -6.28 7.08 -3.49
C MET A 70 -7.68 7.69 -3.32
N SER A 71 -8.49 7.20 -2.37
CA SER A 71 -9.78 7.83 -2.02
C SER A 71 -9.57 9.22 -1.42
N ALA A 72 -8.58 9.39 -0.53
CA ALA A 72 -8.22 10.72 -0.02
C ALA A 72 -7.81 11.69 -1.15
N VAL A 73 -7.07 11.18 -2.15
CA VAL A 73 -6.73 11.96 -3.36
C VAL A 73 -7.98 12.34 -4.14
N VAL A 74 -8.90 11.41 -4.39
CA VAL A 74 -10.15 11.67 -5.12
C VAL A 74 -11.04 12.67 -4.39
N LEU A 75 -11.17 12.55 -3.06
CA LEU A 75 -11.90 13.50 -2.23
C LEU A 75 -11.32 14.92 -2.35
N ALA A 76 -10.00 15.05 -2.28
CA ALA A 76 -9.33 16.34 -2.39
C ALA A 76 -9.46 16.98 -3.78
N VAL A 77 -9.43 16.16 -4.85
CA VAL A 77 -9.55 16.65 -6.24
C VAL A 77 -11.00 16.83 -6.66
N GLY A 78 -11.90 15.97 -6.20
CA GLY A 78 -13.31 15.97 -6.58
C GLY A 78 -14.10 17.14 -6.01
N GLY A 79 -13.64 17.74 -4.90
CA GLY A 79 -14.30 18.84 -4.22
C GLY A 79 -15.77 18.52 -3.90
N ASP A 80 -16.68 19.44 -4.21
CA ASP A 80 -18.11 19.30 -3.92
C ASP A 80 -18.89 18.41 -4.91
N ASN A 81 -18.23 17.86 -5.94
CA ASN A 81 -18.89 17.01 -6.92
C ASN A 81 -19.08 15.58 -6.39
N ARG A 82 -20.11 15.39 -5.55
CA ARG A 82 -20.44 14.10 -4.94
C ARG A 82 -20.56 12.95 -5.95
N ARG A 83 -21.17 13.21 -7.12
CA ARG A 83 -21.34 12.18 -8.15
C ARG A 83 -19.99 11.67 -8.69
N PHE A 84 -19.06 12.59 -8.96
CA PHE A 84 -17.71 12.23 -9.37
C PHE A 84 -17.00 11.43 -8.27
N VAL A 85 -17.00 11.94 -7.03
CA VAL A 85 -16.35 11.32 -5.88
C VAL A 85 -16.86 9.89 -5.68
N THR A 86 -18.18 9.69 -5.66
CA THR A 86 -18.76 8.34 -5.47
C THR A 86 -18.31 7.37 -6.57
N LEU A 87 -18.43 7.76 -7.85
CA LEU A 87 -18.04 6.89 -8.96
C LEU A 87 -16.53 6.62 -8.99
N ALA A 88 -15.72 7.63 -8.68
CA ALA A 88 -14.27 7.47 -8.62
C ALA A 88 -13.84 6.57 -7.45
N CYS A 89 -14.45 6.70 -6.26
CA CYS A 89 -14.16 5.80 -5.13
C CYS A 89 -14.57 4.36 -5.43
N ILE A 90 -15.73 4.11 -6.07
CA ILE A 90 -16.11 2.76 -6.50
C ILE A 90 -15.07 2.21 -7.48
N ASN A 91 -14.67 3.01 -8.47
CA ASN A 91 -13.63 2.61 -9.43
C ASN A 91 -12.30 2.29 -8.74
N LEU A 92 -11.91 3.09 -7.74
CA LEU A 92 -10.69 2.85 -6.98
C LEU A 92 -10.71 1.53 -6.22
N VAL A 93 -11.82 1.21 -5.57
CA VAL A 93 -11.95 -0.08 -4.84
C VAL A 93 -11.86 -1.25 -5.80
N VAL A 94 -12.54 -1.18 -6.95
CA VAL A 94 -12.45 -2.23 -7.97
C VAL A 94 -11.02 -2.33 -8.53
N ALA A 95 -10.41 -1.18 -8.84
CA ALA A 95 -9.05 -1.13 -9.37
C ALA A 95 -8.00 -1.66 -8.38
N ALA A 96 -8.11 -1.28 -7.09
CA ALA A 96 -7.18 -1.73 -6.06
C ALA A 96 -7.30 -3.24 -5.82
N ASN A 97 -8.52 -3.79 -5.72
CA ASN A 97 -8.71 -5.23 -5.57
C ASN A 97 -8.21 -6.01 -6.79
N ALA A 98 -8.56 -5.57 -8.00
CA ALA A 98 -8.07 -6.19 -9.22
C ALA A 98 -6.54 -6.09 -9.35
N GLY A 99 -5.98 -4.93 -9.00
CA GLY A 99 -4.54 -4.69 -8.98
C GLY A 99 -3.82 -5.56 -7.97
N GLY A 100 -4.38 -5.75 -6.77
CA GLY A 100 -3.82 -6.62 -5.74
C GLY A 100 -3.75 -8.09 -6.14
N ALA A 101 -4.68 -8.55 -6.96
CA ALA A 101 -4.82 -9.97 -7.29
C ALA A 101 -3.65 -10.56 -8.10
N TRP A 102 -2.92 -9.76 -8.90
CA TRP A 102 -1.82 -10.25 -9.73
C TRP A 102 -0.43 -10.14 -9.10
N SER A 103 -0.39 -9.93 -7.78
CA SER A 103 0.86 -9.91 -7.00
C SER A 103 0.67 -10.64 -5.68
N ALA A 104 1.70 -11.33 -5.22
CA ALA A 104 1.70 -11.95 -3.90
C ALA A 104 1.61 -10.94 -2.75
N PHE A 105 1.95 -9.67 -2.98
CA PHE A 105 1.96 -8.60 -1.97
C PHE A 105 0.75 -7.66 -2.04
N GLY A 106 -0.08 -7.81 -3.07
CA GLY A 106 -1.17 -6.88 -3.33
C GLY A 106 -2.45 -7.13 -2.53
N ASP A 107 -2.57 -8.31 -1.91
CA ASP A 107 -3.67 -8.68 -1.04
C ASP A 107 -3.19 -9.71 -0.01
N ILE A 108 -3.82 -9.72 1.17
CA ILE A 108 -3.50 -10.70 2.21
C ILE A 108 -3.79 -12.13 1.74
N THR A 109 -4.85 -12.32 0.96
CA THR A 109 -5.23 -13.64 0.44
C THR A 109 -4.20 -14.17 -0.55
N THR A 110 -3.67 -13.34 -1.45
CA THR A 110 -2.59 -13.72 -2.37
C THR A 110 -1.29 -13.99 -1.62
N LEU A 111 -1.00 -13.21 -0.58
CA LEU A 111 0.15 -13.42 0.29
C LEU A 111 0.10 -14.79 0.97
N MET A 112 -1.07 -15.18 1.51
CA MET A 112 -1.26 -16.49 2.16
C MET A 112 -1.03 -17.65 1.18
N VAL A 113 -1.59 -17.55 -0.04
CA VAL A 113 -1.42 -18.57 -1.08
C VAL A 113 0.06 -18.73 -1.46
N TRP A 114 0.79 -17.61 -1.56
CA TRP A 114 2.22 -17.63 -1.84
C TRP A 114 3.04 -18.21 -0.69
N GLN A 115 2.75 -17.81 0.56
CA GLN A 115 3.44 -18.36 1.75
C GLN A 115 3.17 -19.85 1.95
N ALA A 116 1.96 -20.31 1.64
CA ALA A 116 1.61 -21.72 1.66
C ALA A 116 2.23 -22.53 0.50
N GLN A 117 3.09 -21.92 -0.34
CA GLN A 117 3.76 -22.55 -1.48
C GLN A 117 2.80 -23.22 -2.48
N LYS A 118 1.57 -22.72 -2.58
CA LYS A 118 0.58 -23.23 -3.54
C LYS A 118 0.76 -22.65 -4.94
N VAL A 119 1.34 -21.44 -5.03
CA VAL A 119 1.59 -20.70 -6.27
C VAL A 119 2.94 -20.01 -6.14
N GLU A 120 3.77 -20.07 -7.18
CA GLU A 120 5.04 -19.36 -7.24
C GLU A 120 4.82 -17.86 -7.46
N PHE A 121 5.79 -17.03 -7.06
CA PHE A 121 5.68 -15.58 -7.21
C PHE A 121 5.46 -15.14 -8.66
N VAL A 122 6.11 -15.80 -9.61
CA VAL A 122 6.02 -15.48 -11.04
C VAL A 122 4.66 -15.87 -11.63
N GLU A 123 4.00 -16.89 -11.08
CA GLU A 123 2.71 -17.36 -11.56
C GLU A 123 1.58 -16.34 -11.32
N PHE A 124 1.71 -15.46 -10.31
CA PHE A 124 0.75 -14.39 -10.09
C PHE A 124 0.64 -13.44 -11.29
N PHE A 125 1.71 -13.27 -12.07
CA PHE A 125 1.66 -12.44 -13.29
C PHE A 125 0.73 -13.00 -14.37
N ALA A 126 0.41 -14.29 -14.35
CA ALA A 126 -0.59 -14.88 -15.26
C ALA A 126 -2.00 -14.30 -15.01
N ILE A 127 -2.27 -13.85 -13.79
CA ILE A 127 -3.55 -13.22 -13.42
C ILE A 127 -3.64 -11.77 -13.91
N PHE A 128 -2.55 -11.17 -14.40
CA PHE A 128 -2.54 -9.75 -14.81
C PHE A 128 -3.62 -9.45 -15.87
N VAL A 129 -3.77 -10.31 -16.89
CA VAL A 129 -4.76 -10.09 -17.95
C VAL A 129 -6.19 -10.23 -17.43
N PRO A 130 -6.58 -11.28 -16.69
CA PRO A 130 -7.88 -11.33 -16.02
C PRO A 130 -8.13 -10.14 -15.08
N ALA A 131 -7.14 -9.75 -14.30
CA ALA A 131 -7.24 -8.64 -13.35
C ALA A 131 -7.52 -7.30 -14.04
N ILE A 132 -6.79 -6.98 -15.11
CA ILE A 132 -7.01 -5.73 -15.86
C ILE A 132 -8.39 -5.72 -16.52
N VAL A 133 -8.86 -6.84 -17.03
CA VAL A 133 -10.22 -6.97 -17.61
C VAL A 133 -11.28 -6.78 -16.53
N ASN A 134 -11.09 -7.39 -15.33
CA ASN A 134 -11.97 -7.24 -14.18
C ASN A 134 -12.13 -5.79 -13.72
N TRP A 135 -11.08 -4.98 -13.85
CA TRP A 135 -11.16 -3.55 -13.59
C TRP A 135 -11.74 -2.76 -14.76
N LEU A 136 -11.25 -2.99 -16.00
CA LEU A 136 -11.62 -2.16 -17.16
C LEU A 136 -13.10 -2.26 -17.52
N VAL A 137 -13.71 -3.45 -17.39
CA VAL A 137 -15.11 -3.66 -17.76
C VAL A 137 -16.05 -2.79 -16.92
N PRO A 138 -16.08 -2.87 -15.57
CA PRO A 138 -16.94 -2.00 -14.77
C PRO A 138 -16.56 -0.52 -14.88
N ALA A 139 -15.26 -0.19 -15.03
CA ALA A 139 -14.81 1.18 -15.23
C ALA A 139 -15.35 1.77 -16.53
N ALA A 140 -15.39 1.00 -17.62
CA ALA A 140 -15.96 1.45 -18.89
C ALA A 140 -17.46 1.73 -18.78
N PHE A 141 -18.21 0.91 -18.07
CA PHE A 141 -19.64 1.20 -17.80
C PHE A 141 -19.82 2.45 -16.95
N MET A 142 -19.04 2.60 -15.88
CA MET A 142 -19.09 3.77 -15.00
C MET A 142 -18.67 5.06 -15.70
N HIS A 143 -17.77 4.99 -16.70
CA HIS A 143 -17.30 6.16 -17.46
C HIS A 143 -18.45 7.01 -18.01
N PHE A 144 -19.51 6.39 -18.52
CA PHE A 144 -20.65 7.10 -19.09
C PHE A 144 -21.44 7.88 -18.03
N ALA A 145 -21.39 7.45 -16.78
CA ALA A 145 -22.03 8.11 -15.65
C ALA A 145 -21.19 9.24 -15.04
N VAL A 146 -19.85 9.27 -15.33
CA VAL A 146 -18.94 10.30 -14.82
C VAL A 146 -19.29 11.66 -15.41
N PRO A 147 -19.47 12.70 -14.56
CA PRO A 147 -19.83 14.04 -15.02
C PRO A 147 -18.75 14.64 -15.92
N VAL A 148 -19.19 15.48 -16.86
CA VAL A 148 -18.30 16.29 -17.70
C VAL A 148 -17.98 17.57 -16.94
N GLY A 149 -16.70 17.99 -16.95
CA GLY A 149 -16.26 19.20 -16.27
C GLY A 149 -14.85 19.09 -15.74
N ARG A 150 -14.41 20.10 -15.02
CA ARG A 150 -13.10 20.16 -14.38
C ARG A 150 -13.26 20.53 -12.91
N PRO A 151 -12.46 19.95 -12.01
CA PRO A 151 -12.42 20.37 -10.62
C PRO A 151 -11.84 21.78 -10.48
N PRO A 152 -12.21 22.53 -9.42
CA PRO A 152 -11.57 23.79 -9.10
C PRO A 152 -10.10 23.56 -8.78
N ALA A 153 -9.20 24.34 -9.38
CA ALA A 153 -7.77 24.23 -9.20
C ALA A 153 -7.34 24.88 -7.88
N HIS A 154 -7.30 24.12 -6.80
CA HIS A 154 -6.64 24.52 -5.54
C HIS A 154 -5.47 23.58 -5.31
N ALA A 155 -4.30 23.96 -5.80
CA ALA A 155 -3.07 23.19 -5.58
C ALA A 155 -2.19 23.93 -4.57
N GLU A 156 -2.11 23.42 -3.36
CA GLU A 156 -0.98 23.73 -2.48
C GLU A 156 0.24 22.94 -2.94
N ARG A 157 1.42 23.54 -2.80
CA ARG A 157 2.65 22.92 -3.28
C ARG A 157 3.30 22.09 -2.18
N THR A 158 2.89 20.85 -2.04
CA THR A 158 3.52 19.91 -1.10
C THR A 158 4.80 19.37 -1.72
N ARG A 159 5.90 19.48 -0.98
CA ARG A 159 7.19 18.89 -1.37
C ARG A 159 7.39 17.60 -0.59
N ILE A 160 7.85 16.55 -1.29
CA ILE A 160 8.31 15.33 -0.63
C ILE A 160 9.41 15.71 0.35
N LYS A 161 9.24 15.32 1.62
CA LYS A 161 10.23 15.56 2.66
C LYS A 161 11.52 14.78 2.38
N ILE A 162 12.63 15.24 2.96
CA ILE A 162 13.95 14.61 2.83
C ILE A 162 13.85 13.11 3.15
N GLY A 163 14.34 12.27 2.24
CA GLY A 163 14.38 10.82 2.42
C GLY A 163 13.14 10.04 1.94
N GLY A 164 12.04 10.70 1.53
CA GLY A 164 10.82 10.01 1.08
C GLY A 164 11.09 9.04 -0.07
N LEU A 165 11.78 9.49 -1.12
CA LEU A 165 12.16 8.62 -2.24
C LEU A 165 13.12 7.49 -1.80
N GLY A 166 14.02 7.77 -0.85
CA GLY A 166 14.92 6.76 -0.28
C GLY A 166 14.15 5.63 0.42
N ILE A 167 13.07 5.95 1.13
CA ILE A 167 12.21 4.94 1.78
C ILE A 167 11.48 4.09 0.72
N CYS A 168 10.97 4.70 -0.36
CA CYS A 168 10.35 3.95 -1.46
C CYS A 168 11.33 2.97 -2.10
N VAL A 169 12.56 3.40 -2.37
CA VAL A 169 13.61 2.53 -2.93
C VAL A 169 13.97 1.41 -1.95
N THR A 170 14.07 1.72 -0.65
CA THR A 170 14.35 0.72 0.39
C THR A 170 13.21 -0.30 0.48
N PHE A 171 11.97 0.11 0.34
CA PHE A 171 10.82 -0.79 0.31
C PHE A 171 10.86 -1.72 -0.91
N ALA A 172 11.08 -1.18 -2.10
CA ALA A 172 11.25 -1.99 -3.31
C ALA A 172 12.40 -3.01 -3.17
N LEU A 173 13.53 -2.60 -2.58
CA LEU A 173 14.65 -3.48 -2.29
C LEU A 173 14.27 -4.56 -1.27
N THR A 174 13.51 -4.23 -0.23
CA THR A 174 13.01 -5.18 0.76
C THR A 174 12.14 -6.25 0.11
N ILE A 175 11.22 -5.86 -0.77
CA ILE A 175 10.39 -6.79 -1.54
C ILE A 175 11.28 -7.71 -2.39
N ALA A 176 12.25 -7.15 -3.11
CA ALA A 176 13.18 -7.93 -3.93
C ALA A 176 13.99 -8.93 -3.10
N ILE A 177 14.50 -8.54 -1.93
CA ILE A 177 15.22 -9.43 -1.00
C ILE A 177 14.29 -10.54 -0.49
N THR A 178 13.05 -10.20 -0.14
CA THR A 178 12.05 -11.16 0.37
C THR A 178 11.74 -12.22 -0.68
N VAL A 179 11.46 -11.79 -1.92
CA VAL A 179 11.18 -12.71 -3.04
C VAL A 179 12.40 -13.58 -3.36
N ALA A 180 13.57 -12.97 -3.48
CA ALA A 180 14.81 -13.69 -3.77
C ALA A 180 15.17 -14.70 -2.64
N GLY A 181 15.02 -14.30 -1.38
CA GLY A 181 15.24 -15.16 -0.23
C GLY A 181 14.30 -16.37 -0.20
N ARG A 182 13.01 -16.12 -0.55
CA ARG A 182 12.01 -17.20 -0.64
C ARG A 182 12.31 -18.15 -1.81
N GLN A 183 12.62 -17.61 -2.97
CA GLN A 183 12.75 -18.39 -4.21
C GLN A 183 14.07 -19.16 -4.32
N TRP A 184 15.18 -18.60 -3.81
CA TRP A 184 16.51 -19.18 -3.96
C TRP A 184 17.06 -19.85 -2.69
N LEU A 185 16.61 -19.42 -1.51
CA LEU A 185 17.12 -19.88 -0.23
C LEU A 185 16.06 -20.62 0.59
N ASP A 186 14.84 -20.75 0.08
CA ASP A 186 13.67 -21.33 0.78
C ASP A 186 13.41 -20.72 2.18
N MET A 187 13.77 -19.44 2.34
CA MET A 187 13.62 -18.72 3.61
C MET A 187 12.19 -18.21 3.78
N PRO A 188 11.64 -18.24 5.00
CA PRO A 188 10.35 -17.60 5.29
C PRO A 188 10.32 -16.14 4.87
N ALA A 189 9.21 -15.69 4.25
CA ALA A 189 9.08 -14.32 3.75
C ALA A 189 9.24 -13.26 4.85
N ALA A 190 8.85 -13.58 6.09
CA ALA A 190 9.04 -12.73 7.25
C ALA A 190 10.50 -12.32 7.49
N TRP A 191 11.46 -13.20 7.21
CA TRP A 191 12.89 -12.89 7.39
C TRP A 191 13.37 -11.80 6.43
N GLY A 192 12.94 -11.86 5.17
CA GLY A 192 13.24 -10.82 4.20
C GLY A 192 12.65 -9.46 4.62
N MET A 193 11.40 -9.47 5.09
CA MET A 193 10.74 -8.26 5.58
C MET A 193 11.39 -7.71 6.85
N LEU A 194 11.76 -8.54 7.83
CA LEU A 194 12.47 -8.10 9.02
C LEU A 194 13.86 -7.52 8.70
N THR A 195 14.56 -8.11 7.72
CA THR A 195 15.81 -7.52 7.18
C THR A 195 15.52 -6.14 6.59
N GLY A 196 14.42 -6.00 5.84
CA GLY A 196 13.95 -4.73 5.33
C GLY A 196 13.64 -3.70 6.43
N LEU A 197 13.03 -4.13 7.54
CA LEU A 197 12.80 -3.25 8.70
C LEU A 197 14.11 -2.74 9.29
N ALA A 198 15.14 -3.58 9.38
CA ALA A 198 16.46 -3.16 9.80
C ALA A 198 17.07 -2.13 8.84
N LEU A 199 16.93 -2.33 7.51
CA LEU A 199 17.34 -1.35 6.50
C LEU A 199 16.56 -0.04 6.64
N LEU A 200 15.25 -0.09 6.84
CA LEU A 200 14.43 1.08 7.08
C LEU A 200 14.91 1.85 8.31
N ASN A 201 15.26 1.17 9.40
CA ASN A 201 15.81 1.80 10.61
C ASN A 201 17.14 2.53 10.33
N LEU A 202 18.03 1.95 9.52
CA LEU A 202 19.27 2.59 9.11
C LEU A 202 19.00 3.84 8.26
N VAL A 203 18.05 3.77 7.33
CA VAL A 203 17.64 4.91 6.51
C VAL A 203 16.99 6.00 7.37
N ALA A 204 16.08 5.62 8.27
CA ALA A 204 15.43 6.53 9.22
C ALA A 204 16.44 7.28 10.08
N SER A 205 17.45 6.57 10.63
CA SER A 205 18.53 7.18 11.41
C SER A 205 19.37 8.18 10.60
N ARG A 206 19.60 7.89 9.31
CA ARG A 206 20.30 8.83 8.42
C ARG A 206 19.45 10.08 8.12
N ILE A 207 18.14 9.89 7.94
CA ILE A 207 17.20 10.99 7.73
C ILE A 207 17.15 11.87 8.96
N GLU A 208 16.97 11.27 10.16
CA GLU A 208 16.95 11.99 11.43
C GLU A 208 18.22 12.85 11.61
N ARG A 209 19.40 12.26 11.39
CA ARG A 209 20.68 13.01 11.50
C ARG A 209 20.75 14.18 10.51
N ARG A 210 20.21 14.04 9.30
CA ARG A 210 20.17 15.13 8.31
C ARG A 210 19.20 16.23 8.71
N GLU A 211 18.01 15.86 9.20
CA GLU A 211 17.01 16.82 9.67
C GLU A 211 17.50 17.58 10.90
N LEU A 212 18.13 16.90 11.87
CA LEU A 212 18.73 17.55 13.03
C LEU A 212 19.84 18.54 12.65
N ARG A 213 20.74 18.14 11.73
CA ARG A 213 21.78 19.06 11.24
C ARG A 213 21.18 20.29 10.58
N TYR A 214 20.15 20.13 9.77
CA TYR A 214 19.44 21.23 9.12
C TYR A 214 18.76 22.14 10.16
N ALA A 215 18.10 21.57 11.14
CA ALA A 215 17.43 22.31 12.21
C ALA A 215 18.41 23.12 13.06
N PHE A 216 19.53 22.52 13.49
CA PHE A 216 20.58 23.22 14.22
C PHE A 216 21.22 24.35 13.42
N ALA A 217 21.45 24.14 12.13
CA ALA A 217 22.01 25.17 11.25
C ALA A 217 21.08 26.37 11.05
N ASN A 218 19.74 26.17 11.20
CA ASN A 218 18.74 27.21 11.05
C ASN A 218 18.15 27.71 12.37
N GLY A 219 18.75 27.37 13.52
CA GLY A 219 18.33 27.85 14.84
C GLY A 219 16.93 27.38 15.28
N ILE A 220 16.45 26.23 14.78
CA ILE A 220 15.15 25.67 15.14
C ILE A 220 15.29 25.01 16.52
N GLU A 221 14.65 25.61 17.52
CA GLU A 221 14.53 25.04 18.85
C GLU A 221 13.50 23.89 18.82
N ASN A 222 13.83 22.71 19.31
CA ASN A 222 12.98 21.50 19.32
C ASN A 222 12.58 20.93 17.95
N PRO A 223 13.52 20.45 17.14
CA PRO A 223 13.19 19.75 15.91
C PRO A 223 12.46 18.42 16.21
N SER A 224 11.39 18.16 15.47
CA SER A 224 10.68 16.88 15.57
C SER A 224 11.62 15.74 15.13
N ARG A 225 11.83 14.76 15.99
CA ARG A 225 12.69 13.60 15.66
C ARG A 225 11.93 12.61 14.79
N TYR A 226 12.56 12.19 13.71
CA TYR A 226 12.07 11.10 12.90
C TYR A 226 12.49 9.76 13.50
N SER A 227 11.55 9.04 14.10
CA SER A 227 11.82 7.78 14.79
C SER A 227 11.03 6.66 14.20
N ILE A 228 11.71 5.54 13.89
CA ILE A 228 11.08 4.31 13.40
C ILE A 228 10.04 3.77 14.39
N PHE A 229 10.29 3.89 15.70
CA PHE A 229 9.34 3.44 16.73
C PHE A 229 8.03 4.22 16.70
N ARG A 230 8.07 5.52 16.38
CA ARG A 230 6.86 6.32 16.21
C ARG A 230 6.10 5.89 14.96
N ILE A 231 6.80 5.55 13.89
CA ILE A 231 6.19 5.06 12.65
C ILE A 231 5.50 3.73 12.92
N ILE A 232 6.16 2.79 13.60
CA ILE A 232 5.59 1.51 14.00
C ILE A 232 4.37 1.73 14.91
N ALA A 233 4.44 2.65 15.87
CA ALA A 233 3.31 2.95 16.75
C ALA A 233 2.10 3.53 16.02
N ASN A 234 2.31 4.23 14.89
CA ASN A 234 1.27 4.81 14.05
C ASN A 234 0.83 3.89 12.89
N ALA A 235 1.37 2.67 12.80
CA ALA A 235 0.91 1.70 11.82
C ALA A 235 -0.53 1.26 12.15
N GLU A 236 -1.23 0.70 11.15
CA GLU A 236 -2.63 0.27 11.28
C GLU A 236 -2.77 -1.02 12.11
N TRP A 237 -2.54 -0.91 13.42
CA TRP A 237 -2.58 -2.03 14.35
C TRP A 237 -3.94 -2.70 14.45
N ASP A 238 -5.01 -1.96 14.30
CA ASP A 238 -6.39 -2.45 14.25
C ASP A 238 -6.60 -3.41 13.08
N THR A 239 -6.15 -3.05 11.89
CA THR A 239 -6.16 -3.91 10.71
C THR A 239 -5.32 -5.17 10.92
N LEU A 240 -4.11 -5.03 11.44
CA LEU A 240 -3.19 -6.14 11.70
C LEU A 240 -3.78 -7.13 12.72
N LEU A 241 -4.33 -6.63 13.82
CA LEU A 241 -4.96 -7.46 14.85
C LEU A 241 -6.25 -8.10 14.38
N PHE A 242 -7.03 -7.41 13.54
CA PHE A 242 -8.22 -7.99 12.92
C PHE A 242 -7.86 -9.24 12.09
N PHE A 243 -6.88 -9.14 11.19
CA PHE A 243 -6.45 -10.29 10.39
C PHE A 243 -5.86 -11.40 11.24
N TYR A 244 -5.05 -11.06 12.24
CA TYR A 244 -4.53 -12.06 13.19
C TYR A 244 -5.68 -12.82 13.89
N GLY A 245 -6.73 -12.11 14.33
CA GLY A 245 -7.91 -12.70 14.93
C GLY A 245 -8.67 -13.62 13.97
N VAL A 246 -8.87 -13.19 12.71
CA VAL A 246 -9.50 -14.01 11.67
C VAL A 246 -8.70 -15.31 11.44
N PHE A 247 -7.37 -15.22 11.31
CA PHE A 247 -6.53 -16.41 11.12
C PHE A 247 -6.57 -17.35 12.32
N ALA A 248 -6.56 -16.81 13.55
CA ALA A 248 -6.69 -17.61 14.75
C ALA A 248 -8.04 -18.34 14.81
N CYS A 249 -9.13 -17.68 14.44
CA CYS A 249 -10.46 -18.29 14.37
C CYS A 249 -10.54 -19.40 13.31
N VAL A 250 -10.05 -19.13 12.09
CA VAL A 250 -10.03 -20.12 11.00
C VAL A 250 -9.17 -21.32 11.39
N GLY A 251 -8.00 -21.08 11.99
CA GLY A 251 -7.11 -22.12 12.47
C GLY A 251 -7.74 -22.96 13.59
N ALA A 252 -8.47 -22.34 14.51
CA ALA A 252 -9.21 -23.07 15.54
C ALA A 252 -10.29 -23.97 14.94
N LEU A 253 -11.05 -23.46 13.93
CA LEU A 253 -12.05 -24.25 13.20
C LEU A 253 -11.42 -25.42 12.45
N ALA A 254 -10.25 -25.23 11.86
CA ALA A 254 -9.49 -26.30 11.21
C ALA A 254 -9.03 -27.36 12.24
N ALA A 255 -8.53 -26.94 13.40
CA ALA A 255 -8.02 -27.83 14.43
C ALA A 255 -9.10 -28.74 15.04
N ILE A 256 -10.36 -28.28 15.09
CA ILE A 256 -11.50 -29.09 15.55
C ILE A 256 -12.16 -29.89 14.41
N GLY A 257 -11.59 -29.91 13.20
CA GLY A 257 -12.10 -30.67 12.05
C GLY A 257 -13.35 -30.07 11.39
N TYR A 258 -13.77 -28.86 11.77
CA TYR A 258 -15.00 -28.27 11.22
C TYR A 258 -14.87 -27.95 9.72
N LEU A 259 -13.67 -27.59 9.25
CA LEU A 259 -13.43 -27.27 7.83
C LEU A 259 -13.39 -28.53 6.93
N GLU A 260 -13.24 -29.73 7.52
CA GLU A 260 -13.32 -30.99 6.76
C GLU A 260 -14.77 -31.42 6.50
N LEU A 261 -15.73 -30.82 7.23
CA LEU A 261 -17.15 -31.10 7.11
C LEU A 261 -17.90 -30.17 6.15
N ALA A 262 -17.24 -29.08 5.69
CA ALA A 262 -17.79 -28.07 4.80
C ALA A 262 -17.35 -28.27 3.35
#